data_4797d0b10cd476f45788effa024d5565
#
_entry.id   4797d0b10cd476f45788effa024d5565
#
_cell.length_a   1.000
_cell.length_b   1.000
_cell.length_c   1.000
_cell.angle_alpha   90.00
_cell.angle_beta   90.00
_cell.angle_gamma   90.00
#
_symmetry.space_group_name_H-M   'P 1'
#
loop_
_entity.id
_entity.type
_entity.pdbx_description
1 polymer ?
#
loop_
_entity_poly.entity_id
_entity_poly.type
_entity_poly.pdbx_seq_one_letter_code
_entity_poly.pdbx_strand_id
1 'polypeptide(L)'
;MPIGYGSFFTGMSQEKIVSLLEEKFGILIPYEGLPLGNGPCKYYTVDGFQGKIGFISAISHKFCSECNRIRLTSQGYLKTCLQYTAGRDLREALRNGGTDEELKEIIKAALSEKPDGHHFREKVKEDDTESLCMSQIGG
;
A
#
# COMPACT_ATOMS: atom_id res chain seq x y z
N MET A 1 -5.27 -2.02 12.72
CA MET A 1 -6.47 -2.51 12.04
C MET A 1 -6.09 -3.85 11.44
N PRO A 2 -6.72 -4.97 11.78
CA PRO A 2 -6.35 -6.24 11.17
C PRO A 2 -6.74 -6.22 9.68
N ILE A 3 -5.85 -6.68 8.84
CA ILE A 3 -6.09 -6.82 7.40
C ILE A 3 -7.07 -8.00 7.27
N GLY A 4 -8.28 -7.77 6.75
CA GLY A 4 -9.27 -8.82 6.52
C GLY A 4 -10.49 -8.86 7.46
N TYR A 5 -10.54 -8.07 8.52
CA TYR A 5 -11.74 -7.98 9.36
C TYR A 5 -12.65 -6.82 8.93
N GLY A 6 -13.32 -6.99 7.81
CA GLY A 6 -14.21 -5.96 7.26
C GLY A 6 -15.58 -6.46 6.82
N SER A 7 -16.01 -7.64 7.24
CA SER A 7 -17.30 -8.22 6.80
C SER A 7 -18.54 -7.48 7.27
N PHE A 8 -18.41 -6.54 8.20
CA PHE A 8 -19.54 -5.75 8.73
C PHE A 8 -19.60 -4.29 8.25
N PHE A 9 -18.57 -3.82 7.52
CA PHE A 9 -18.54 -2.45 7.01
C PHE A 9 -18.66 -2.44 5.49
N THR A 10 -19.75 -1.94 4.98
CA THR A 10 -19.91 -1.60 3.56
C THR A 10 -19.14 -0.30 3.30
N GLY A 11 -18.00 -0.41 2.66
CA GLY A 11 -17.25 0.77 2.20
C GLY A 11 -17.97 1.47 1.04
N MET A 12 -17.80 2.78 0.93
CA MET A 12 -18.26 3.54 -0.22
C MET A 12 -17.16 3.56 -1.30
N SER A 13 -17.53 3.38 -2.57
CA SER A 13 -16.57 3.47 -3.67
C SER A 13 -16.09 4.92 -3.87
N GLN A 14 -14.92 5.09 -4.46
CA GLN A 14 -14.38 6.42 -4.75
C GLN A 14 -15.32 7.21 -5.66
N GLU A 15 -15.88 6.58 -6.68
CA GLU A 15 -16.81 7.22 -7.63
C GLU A 15 -18.02 7.81 -6.93
N LYS A 16 -18.57 7.07 -5.96
CA LYS A 16 -19.70 7.56 -5.17
C LYS A 16 -19.32 8.74 -4.28
N ILE A 17 -18.12 8.71 -3.70
CA ILE A 17 -17.61 9.84 -2.88
C ILE A 17 -17.39 11.06 -3.78
N VAL A 18 -16.77 10.87 -4.95
CA VAL A 18 -16.56 11.94 -5.94
C VAL A 18 -17.89 12.57 -6.34
N SER A 19 -18.90 11.78 -6.73
CA SER A 19 -20.22 12.30 -7.11
C SER A 19 -20.87 13.13 -5.99
N LEU A 20 -20.78 12.69 -4.74
CA LEU A 20 -21.33 13.43 -3.60
C LEU A 20 -20.59 14.75 -3.33
N LEU A 21 -19.28 14.77 -3.55
CA LEU A 21 -18.48 15.98 -3.40
C LEU A 21 -18.77 16.96 -4.52
N GLU A 22 -18.87 16.48 -5.77
CA GLU A 22 -19.17 17.31 -6.93
C GLU A 22 -20.57 17.92 -6.87
N GLU A 23 -21.56 17.18 -6.39
CA GLU A 23 -22.91 17.66 -6.15
C GLU A 23 -22.93 18.84 -5.15
N LYS A 24 -22.08 18.77 -4.13
CA LYS A 24 -22.08 19.76 -3.04
C LYS A 24 -21.14 20.91 -3.24
N PHE A 25 -19.98 20.71 -3.86
CA PHE A 25 -18.86 21.66 -3.88
C PHE A 25 -18.41 22.04 -5.29
N GLY A 26 -18.94 21.42 -6.36
CA GLY A 26 -18.51 21.62 -7.74
C GLY A 26 -17.49 20.60 -8.21
N ILE A 27 -17.11 20.70 -9.47
CA ILE A 27 -16.31 19.72 -10.19
C ILE A 27 -14.94 19.52 -9.53
N LEU A 28 -14.55 18.27 -9.35
CA LEU A 28 -13.22 17.88 -8.91
C LEU A 28 -12.25 17.83 -10.09
N ILE A 29 -11.31 18.77 -10.14
CA ILE A 29 -10.29 18.88 -11.18
C ILE A 29 -9.03 18.16 -10.71
N PRO A 30 -8.46 17.20 -11.49
CA PRO A 30 -7.19 16.57 -11.15
C PRO A 30 -6.08 17.61 -10.91
N TYR A 31 -5.31 17.43 -9.84
CA TYR A 31 -4.20 18.32 -9.55
C TYR A 31 -2.94 17.87 -10.31
N GLU A 32 -2.47 18.71 -11.23
CA GLU A 32 -1.30 18.48 -12.08
C GLU A 32 -0.04 19.26 -11.63
N GLY A 33 -0.03 19.76 -10.39
CA GLY A 33 1.10 20.52 -9.84
C GLY A 33 2.23 19.63 -9.31
N LEU A 34 3.10 20.24 -8.49
CA LEU A 34 4.21 19.51 -7.85
C LEU A 34 3.74 18.32 -7.02
N PRO A 35 4.49 17.21 -7.01
CA PRO A 35 4.13 16.04 -6.21
C PRO A 35 3.98 16.39 -4.73
N LEU A 36 2.84 16.04 -4.12
CA LEU A 36 2.54 16.29 -2.72
C LEU A 36 2.91 15.08 -1.84
N GLY A 37 4.10 14.56 -2.04
CA GLY A 37 4.62 13.39 -1.33
C GLY A 37 4.85 12.19 -2.25
N ASN A 38 5.34 11.09 -1.65
CA ASN A 38 5.74 9.87 -2.36
C ASN A 38 4.73 8.71 -2.12
N GLY A 39 3.46 9.03 -1.96
CA GLY A 39 2.40 8.05 -1.71
C GLY A 39 1.49 7.85 -2.92
N PRO A 40 0.59 6.85 -2.86
CA PRO A 40 -0.34 6.52 -3.95
C PRO A 40 -1.55 7.47 -3.99
N CYS A 41 -1.51 8.57 -3.27
CA CYS A 41 -2.61 9.53 -3.20
C CYS A 41 -2.72 10.32 -4.52
N LYS A 42 -3.89 10.30 -5.13
CA LYS A 42 -4.24 11.19 -6.26
C LYS A 42 -5.01 12.38 -5.74
N TYR A 43 -4.54 13.59 -6.07
CA TYR A 43 -5.08 14.83 -5.55
C TYR A 43 -5.97 15.53 -6.57
N TYR A 44 -6.99 16.23 -6.06
CA TYR A 44 -7.94 17.03 -6.82
C TYR A 44 -8.10 18.40 -6.17
N THR A 45 -8.45 19.36 -6.98
CA THR A 45 -8.85 20.70 -6.56
C THR A 45 -10.31 20.95 -6.85
N VAL A 46 -10.94 21.82 -6.10
CA VAL A 46 -12.28 22.33 -6.34
C VAL A 46 -12.16 23.85 -6.47
N ASP A 47 -12.92 24.46 -7.37
CA ASP A 47 -12.88 25.89 -7.55
C ASP A 47 -13.24 26.64 -6.24
N GLY A 48 -12.49 27.70 -5.94
CA GLY A 48 -12.61 28.43 -4.69
C GLY A 48 -11.99 27.76 -3.44
N PHE A 49 -11.47 26.53 -3.53
CA PHE A 49 -10.79 25.88 -2.41
C PHE A 49 -9.29 26.16 -2.40
N GLN A 50 -8.74 26.52 -1.24
CA GLN A 50 -7.28 26.65 -1.07
C GLN A 50 -6.60 25.28 -0.88
N GLY A 51 -7.32 24.32 -0.31
CA GLY A 51 -6.83 22.96 -0.05
C GLY A 51 -7.00 22.02 -1.23
N LYS A 52 -6.52 20.79 -1.06
CA LYS A 52 -6.66 19.71 -2.04
C LYS A 52 -7.34 18.52 -1.39
N ILE A 53 -8.12 17.80 -2.17
CA ILE A 53 -8.78 16.57 -1.76
C ILE A 53 -7.96 15.40 -2.31
N GLY A 54 -7.51 14.50 -1.43
CA GLY A 54 -6.70 13.35 -1.84
C GLY A 54 -7.43 12.04 -1.65
N PHE A 55 -7.36 11.16 -2.65
CA PHE A 55 -7.91 9.82 -2.61
C PHE A 55 -6.81 8.76 -2.62
N ILE A 56 -6.93 7.77 -1.73
CA ILE A 56 -6.13 6.54 -1.73
C ILE A 56 -7.08 5.38 -1.95
N SER A 57 -7.13 4.85 -3.17
CA SER A 57 -8.13 3.87 -3.59
C SER A 57 -7.49 2.49 -3.78
N ALA A 58 -7.05 1.89 -2.68
CA ALA A 58 -6.38 0.59 -2.71
C ALA A 58 -7.26 -0.54 -3.28
N ILE A 59 -8.58 -0.44 -3.13
CA ILE A 59 -9.51 -1.50 -3.54
C ILE A 59 -10.15 -1.20 -4.90
N SER A 60 -10.63 0.04 -5.11
CA SER A 60 -11.34 0.43 -6.33
C SER A 60 -10.38 0.63 -7.51
N HIS A 61 -9.24 1.26 -7.25
CA HIS A 61 -8.21 1.57 -8.24
C HIS A 61 -6.85 1.08 -7.72
N LYS A 62 -6.56 -0.20 -7.99
CA LYS A 62 -5.29 -0.81 -7.57
C LYS A 62 -4.11 0.00 -8.10
N PHE A 63 -3.23 0.46 -7.20
CA PHE A 63 -2.00 1.18 -7.53
C PHE A 63 -0.74 0.31 -7.38
N CYS A 64 -0.91 -1.01 -7.44
CA CYS A 64 0.17 -1.96 -7.17
C CYS A 64 1.33 -1.84 -8.16
N SER A 65 1.07 -1.57 -9.43
CA SER A 65 2.09 -1.34 -10.46
C SER A 65 2.97 -0.11 -10.18
N GLU A 66 2.44 0.89 -9.46
CA GLU A 66 3.15 2.11 -9.06
C GLU A 66 3.62 2.04 -7.60
N CYS A 67 3.41 0.89 -6.92
CA CYS A 67 3.68 0.76 -5.50
C CYS A 67 5.16 0.63 -5.20
N ASN A 68 5.75 1.65 -4.63
CA ASN A 68 7.15 1.71 -4.17
C ASN A 68 7.32 1.31 -2.68
N ARG A 69 6.31 0.72 -2.04
CA ARG A 69 6.34 0.42 -0.61
C ARG A 69 7.02 -0.90 -0.32
N ILE A 70 7.93 -0.86 0.64
CA ILE A 70 8.51 -2.01 1.35
C ILE A 70 8.44 -1.73 2.85
N ARG A 71 8.49 -2.76 3.66
CA ARG A 71 8.48 -2.65 5.12
C ARG A 71 9.54 -3.55 5.72
N LEU A 72 10.23 -3.03 6.72
CA LEU A 72 11.11 -3.82 7.57
C LEU A 72 10.42 -3.97 8.93
N THR A 73 10.16 -5.21 9.34
CA THR A 73 9.58 -5.48 10.65
C THR A 73 10.62 -5.31 11.76
N SER A 74 10.17 -5.15 12.99
CA SER A 74 11.06 -5.10 14.17
C SER A 74 11.89 -6.38 14.34
N GLN A 75 11.48 -7.48 13.72
CA GLN A 75 12.20 -8.75 13.73
C GLN A 75 13.24 -8.87 12.61
N GLY A 76 13.39 -7.85 11.76
CA GLY A 76 14.34 -7.86 10.64
C GLY A 76 13.86 -8.58 9.41
N TYR A 77 12.54 -8.79 9.26
CA TYR A 77 11.94 -9.37 8.05
C TYR A 77 11.52 -8.27 7.07
N LEU A 78 12.04 -8.34 5.85
CA LEU A 78 11.72 -7.41 4.77
C LEU A 78 10.47 -7.89 4.02
N LYS A 79 9.38 -7.12 4.11
CA LYS A 79 8.11 -7.37 3.40
C LYS A 79 8.00 -6.47 2.18
N THR A 80 7.61 -7.04 1.07
CA THR A 80 7.41 -6.32 -0.21
C THR A 80 5.96 -5.98 -0.49
N CYS A 81 5.02 -6.65 0.18
CA CYS A 81 3.58 -6.38 0.09
C CYS A 81 2.93 -6.43 1.48
N LEU A 82 1.84 -5.68 1.63
CA LEU A 82 1.06 -5.66 2.87
C LEU A 82 0.16 -6.90 3.00
N GLN A 83 -0.39 -7.37 1.89
CA GLN A 83 -1.35 -8.48 1.89
C GLN A 83 -0.69 -9.84 2.06
N TYR A 84 0.50 -10.03 1.49
CA TYR A 84 1.13 -11.35 1.44
C TYR A 84 2.22 -11.50 2.48
N THR A 85 2.47 -12.76 2.88
CA THR A 85 3.59 -13.12 3.77
C THR A 85 4.94 -13.05 3.07
N ALA A 86 4.95 -12.96 1.74
CA ALA A 86 6.15 -12.91 0.92
C ALA A 86 7.15 -11.82 1.37
N GLY A 87 8.42 -12.20 1.42
CA GLY A 87 9.53 -11.34 1.85
C GLY A 87 10.80 -12.12 2.14
N ARG A 88 11.75 -11.52 2.85
CA ARG A 88 13.06 -12.11 3.17
C ARG A 88 13.48 -11.74 4.60
N ASP A 89 14.08 -12.72 5.31
CA ASP A 89 14.69 -12.47 6.63
C ASP A 89 16.11 -11.88 6.44
N LEU A 90 16.25 -10.59 6.73
CA LEU A 90 17.55 -9.91 6.68
C LEU A 90 18.34 -10.11 7.98
N ARG A 91 17.65 -10.42 9.09
CA ARG A 91 18.29 -10.61 10.38
C ARG A 91 19.22 -11.81 10.39
N GLU A 92 18.80 -12.92 9.75
CA GLU A 92 19.61 -14.13 9.67
C GLU A 92 20.92 -13.86 8.92
N ALA A 93 20.85 -13.22 7.76
CA ALA A 93 22.03 -12.83 7.00
C ALA A 93 22.98 -11.94 7.80
N LEU A 94 22.46 -10.92 8.47
CA LEU A 94 23.25 -10.01 9.31
C LEU A 94 23.92 -10.72 10.49
N ARG A 95 23.21 -11.61 11.19
CA ARG A 95 23.76 -12.30 12.36
C ARG A 95 24.80 -13.37 12.01
N ASN A 96 24.73 -13.91 10.81
CA ASN A 96 25.72 -14.86 10.28
C ASN A 96 26.95 -14.15 9.69
N GLY A 97 27.08 -12.83 9.84
CA GLY A 97 28.21 -12.06 9.35
C GLY A 97 28.15 -11.72 7.86
N GLY A 98 26.92 -11.70 7.30
CA GLY A 98 26.69 -11.32 5.91
C GLY A 98 27.21 -9.92 5.59
N THR A 99 27.79 -9.75 4.41
CA THR A 99 28.31 -8.49 3.90
C THR A 99 27.20 -7.58 3.39
N ASP A 100 27.52 -6.28 3.22
CA ASP A 100 26.57 -5.32 2.62
C ASP A 100 26.16 -5.72 1.20
N GLU A 101 27.05 -6.36 0.46
CA GLU A 101 26.80 -6.86 -0.88
C GLU A 101 25.77 -8.01 -0.87
N GLU A 102 25.92 -8.96 0.04
CA GLU A 102 24.96 -10.05 0.23
C GLU A 102 23.58 -9.52 0.64
N LEU A 103 23.52 -8.54 1.53
CA LEU A 103 22.26 -7.90 1.92
C LEU A 103 21.59 -7.18 0.75
N LYS A 104 22.37 -6.48 -0.09
CA LYS A 104 21.84 -5.84 -1.31
C LYS A 104 21.24 -6.86 -2.27
N GLU A 105 21.90 -8.01 -2.46
CA GLU A 105 21.37 -9.05 -3.35
C GLU A 105 20.09 -9.68 -2.79
N ILE A 106 20.00 -9.91 -1.47
CA ILE A 106 18.77 -10.39 -0.83
C ILE A 106 17.62 -9.38 -1.02
N ILE A 107 17.89 -8.09 -0.83
CA ILE A 107 16.90 -7.02 -1.02
C ILE A 107 16.46 -6.95 -2.48
N LYS A 108 17.38 -7.00 -3.45
CA LYS A 108 17.05 -7.01 -4.88
C LYS A 108 16.20 -8.22 -5.25
N ALA A 109 16.53 -9.41 -4.76
CA ALA A 109 15.75 -10.61 -4.97
C ALA A 109 14.33 -10.46 -4.41
N ALA A 110 14.18 -9.92 -3.18
CA ALA A 110 12.87 -9.66 -2.60
C ALA A 110 12.04 -8.67 -3.44
N LEU A 111 12.67 -7.64 -4.00
CA LEU A 111 12.00 -6.65 -4.84
C LEU A 111 11.57 -7.23 -6.19
N SER A 112 12.37 -8.11 -6.80
CA SER A 112 12.02 -8.77 -8.06
C SER A 112 10.87 -9.76 -7.94
N GLU A 113 10.66 -10.31 -6.74
CA GLU A 113 9.55 -11.21 -6.42
C GLU A 113 8.31 -10.47 -5.88
N LYS A 114 8.33 -9.15 -5.89
CA LYS A 114 7.20 -8.35 -5.40
C LYS A 114 5.95 -8.63 -6.24
N PRO A 115 4.80 -8.97 -5.61
CA PRO A 115 3.57 -9.26 -6.34
C PRO A 115 3.09 -8.06 -7.17
N ASP A 116 2.63 -8.31 -8.40
CA ASP A 116 2.10 -7.28 -9.31
C ASP A 116 0.78 -6.66 -8.83
N GLY A 117 0.07 -7.34 -7.94
CA GLY A 117 -1.19 -6.85 -7.42
C GLY A 117 -1.64 -7.53 -6.14
N HIS A 118 -2.57 -6.89 -5.47
CA HIS A 118 -3.28 -7.49 -4.34
C HIS A 118 -4.65 -8.05 -4.76
N HIS A 119 -5.16 -8.98 -3.96
CA HIS A 119 -6.43 -9.68 -4.17
C HIS A 119 -7.34 -9.58 -2.94
N PHE A 120 -7.48 -8.38 -2.34
CA PHE A 120 -8.25 -8.20 -1.10
C PHE A 120 -9.72 -8.64 -1.16
N ARG A 121 -10.30 -8.71 -2.36
CA ARG A 121 -11.69 -9.13 -2.58
C ARG A 121 -11.82 -10.56 -3.09
N GLU A 122 -10.72 -11.21 -3.42
CA GLU A 122 -10.69 -12.56 -3.97
C GLU A 122 -10.33 -13.55 -2.85
N LYS A 123 -10.87 -14.76 -2.90
CA LYS A 123 -10.43 -15.84 -2.02
C LYS A 123 -9.03 -16.28 -2.45
N VAL A 124 -8.01 -15.72 -1.83
CA VAL A 124 -6.62 -16.18 -1.95
C VAL A 124 -6.45 -17.36 -0.99
N LYS A 125 -5.51 -18.26 -1.27
CA LYS A 125 -5.15 -19.33 -0.34
C LYS A 125 -4.73 -18.68 0.99
N GLU A 126 -5.30 -19.16 2.10
CA GLU A 126 -5.07 -18.61 3.44
C GLU A 126 -3.60 -18.60 3.82
N ASP A 127 -2.82 -19.57 3.35
CA ASP A 127 -1.40 -19.72 3.65
C ASP A 127 -0.50 -18.58 3.13
N ASP A 128 -0.91 -17.85 2.08
CA ASP A 128 -0.13 -16.77 1.49
C ASP A 128 -0.53 -15.39 2.03
N THR A 129 -1.61 -15.31 2.83
CA THR A 129 -2.17 -14.05 3.30
C THR A 129 -1.59 -13.65 4.66
N GLU A 130 -1.27 -12.36 4.82
CA GLU A 130 -0.73 -11.82 6.06
C GLU A 130 -1.74 -11.92 7.21
N SER A 131 -1.34 -12.56 8.28
CA SER A 131 -2.13 -12.73 9.52
C SER A 131 -1.74 -11.73 10.63
N LEU A 132 -0.60 -11.07 10.50
CA LEU A 132 -0.09 -10.12 11.50
C LEU A 132 -0.86 -8.80 11.49
N CYS A 133 -0.97 -8.18 12.66
CA CYS A 133 -1.53 -6.83 12.78
C CYS A 133 -0.58 -5.77 12.19
N MET A 134 -1.13 -4.61 11.78
CA MET A 134 -0.34 -3.50 11.24
C MET A 134 0.81 -3.06 12.16
N SER A 135 0.59 -3.06 13.46
CA SER A 135 1.61 -2.73 14.46
C SER A 135 2.79 -3.71 14.51
N GLN A 136 2.61 -4.93 14.02
CA GLN A 136 3.65 -5.96 13.99
C GLN A 136 4.46 -5.95 12.69
N ILE A 137 3.91 -5.38 11.63
CA ILE A 137 4.53 -5.33 10.30
C ILE A 137 5.09 -3.96 9.92
N GLY A 138 5.31 -3.08 10.90
CA GLY A 138 5.93 -1.78 10.67
C GLY A 138 4.97 -0.75 10.08
N GLY A 139 3.78 -0.65 10.61
CA GLY A 139 2.75 0.34 10.26
C GLY A 139 2.57 1.37 11.35
#